data_0f34727c73dad2a5f222c5275f9679ff
#
_entry.id   0f34727c73dad2a5f222c5275f9679ff
#
_cell.length_a   1.000
_cell.length_b   1.000
_cell.length_c   1.000
_cell.angle_alpha   90.00
_cell.angle_beta   90.00
_cell.angle_gamma   90.00
#
_symmetry.space_group_name_H-M   'P 1'
#
loop_
_entity.id
_entity.type
_entity.pdbx_description
1 polymer ?
#
loop_
_entity_poly.entity_id
_entity_poly.type
_entity_poly.pdbx_seq_one_letter_code
_entity_poly.pdbx_strand_id
1 'polypeptide(L)'
;MSKAFLSHSSKDKDLVRRVANVLGNKNCAIDEISFEAGRQTLTEIFRELATSDIFVLFISNNSLQSEWVIKEIEHAGFNLTEDIIDRILPIVIDPSITYDDPRIPKWISKPYNLKYTKNEALIVKKIKQSLREVCLKNNKFNRDLEKNFVGRNAEMEHFENDINNLDGWTPTYIVAYNYFEGIGRRTFLKNALRKANYIEPYYEPVIITIDGKESLENFIYKLNTVNPDASIMEHDLSTKSMEEKVNIAKALVKEFINFREIIFIIDDGGIVLPHHEIVGWFRDLVQDEIFANNLVFCLVSRYKPNEKTLHKEHLALVYRIPELSKSETQNLFLKLLHIHQMDNIPRNDKEFFLSKLGGIPSQINLAVFMMETDLMNARRNINDIVEYSDFYCSTLLEQVKSNPLAYQIMLLLARNEIISLSVLEKVFGEGTGTWDALQMLYDLSLYNYALGEYDYVKLNPTVADYINRSKLAMDKQYSLKLSEVMKKALAEGLDEVLANDYSE
;
A
#
# COMPACT_ATOMS: atom_id res chain seq x y z
N MET A 1 -21.32 -14.78 3.57
CA MET A 1 -19.96 -15.21 3.17
C MET A 1 -20.03 -15.51 1.68
N SER A 2 -19.12 -14.99 0.90
CA SER A 2 -19.15 -15.24 -0.55
C SER A 2 -18.74 -16.65 -0.87
N LYS A 3 -19.41 -17.25 -1.87
CA LYS A 3 -19.25 -18.66 -2.28
C LYS A 3 -18.90 -18.76 -3.77
N ALA A 4 -18.01 -19.66 -4.13
CA ALA A 4 -17.63 -19.94 -5.52
C ALA A 4 -18.26 -21.23 -6.01
N PHE A 5 -18.77 -21.25 -7.23
CA PHE A 5 -19.15 -22.46 -7.94
C PHE A 5 -18.01 -22.89 -8.87
N LEU A 6 -17.54 -24.13 -8.75
CA LEU A 6 -16.39 -24.66 -9.49
C LEU A 6 -16.84 -25.54 -10.66
N SER A 7 -16.96 -24.95 -11.84
CA SER A 7 -17.34 -25.64 -13.08
C SER A 7 -16.14 -26.33 -13.74
N HIS A 8 -16.25 -27.61 -14.06
CA HIS A 8 -15.17 -28.40 -14.61
C HIS A 8 -15.66 -29.63 -15.37
N SER A 9 -14.83 -30.21 -16.22
CA SER A 9 -15.09 -31.53 -16.80
C SER A 9 -14.82 -32.65 -15.79
N SER A 10 -15.58 -33.71 -15.83
CA SER A 10 -15.35 -34.94 -15.04
C SER A 10 -13.93 -35.48 -15.15
N LYS A 11 -13.25 -35.24 -16.28
CA LYS A 11 -11.86 -35.64 -16.51
C LYS A 11 -10.84 -34.76 -15.76
N ASP A 12 -11.22 -33.56 -15.35
CA ASP A 12 -10.38 -32.61 -14.61
C ASP A 12 -10.66 -32.64 -13.10
N LYS A 13 -11.53 -33.55 -12.65
CA LYS A 13 -12.08 -33.68 -11.32
C LYS A 13 -11.02 -33.75 -10.19
N ASP A 14 -9.91 -34.45 -10.44
CA ASP A 14 -8.88 -34.64 -9.40
C ASP A 14 -8.22 -33.35 -9.02
N LEU A 15 -7.87 -32.48 -9.97
CA LEU A 15 -7.33 -31.16 -9.71
C LEU A 15 -8.36 -30.29 -8.96
N VAL A 16 -9.58 -30.24 -9.44
CA VAL A 16 -10.63 -29.38 -8.88
C VAL A 16 -11.03 -29.80 -7.46
N ARG A 17 -11.06 -31.11 -7.17
CA ARG A 17 -11.28 -31.62 -5.80
C ARG A 17 -10.18 -31.21 -4.84
N ARG A 18 -8.91 -31.25 -5.25
CA ARG A 18 -7.81 -30.78 -4.39
C ARG A 18 -7.94 -29.27 -4.09
N VAL A 19 -8.23 -28.48 -5.11
CA VAL A 19 -8.53 -27.04 -4.95
C VAL A 19 -9.69 -26.82 -4.00
N ALA A 20 -10.81 -27.53 -4.16
CA ALA A 20 -11.97 -27.37 -3.31
C ALA A 20 -11.74 -27.81 -1.87
N ASN A 21 -10.97 -28.86 -1.63
CA ASN A 21 -10.60 -29.30 -0.29
C ASN A 21 -9.83 -28.19 0.47
N VAL A 22 -8.95 -27.46 -0.23
CA VAL A 22 -8.20 -26.32 0.38
C VAL A 22 -9.09 -25.09 0.56
N LEU A 23 -10.07 -24.88 -0.31
CA LEU A 23 -11.04 -23.77 -0.16
C LEU A 23 -12.02 -24.03 1.00
N GLY A 24 -12.43 -25.29 1.19
CA GLY A 24 -13.42 -25.74 2.15
C GLY A 24 -14.87 -25.53 1.68
N ASN A 25 -15.77 -26.44 2.08
CA ASN A 25 -17.17 -26.51 1.65
C ASN A 25 -18.01 -25.26 1.93
N LYS A 26 -17.57 -24.39 2.87
CA LYS A 26 -18.23 -23.11 3.15
C LYS A 26 -17.98 -22.07 2.07
N ASN A 27 -16.85 -22.17 1.37
CA ASN A 27 -16.38 -21.17 0.41
C ASN A 27 -16.60 -21.61 -1.05
N CYS A 28 -16.87 -22.90 -1.32
CA CYS A 28 -17.12 -23.37 -2.66
C CYS A 28 -18.15 -24.49 -2.75
N ALA A 29 -18.78 -24.60 -3.92
CA ALA A 29 -19.55 -25.74 -4.36
C ALA A 29 -18.86 -26.35 -5.60
N ILE A 30 -18.84 -27.68 -5.69
CA ILE A 30 -18.35 -28.41 -6.85
C ILE A 30 -19.54 -29.14 -7.46
N ASP A 31 -19.58 -29.16 -8.79
CA ASP A 31 -20.43 -30.10 -9.49
C ASP A 31 -19.89 -31.54 -9.30
N GLU A 32 -20.47 -32.28 -8.37
CA GLU A 32 -20.18 -33.68 -8.13
C GLU A 32 -21.11 -34.61 -8.95
N ILE A 33 -21.19 -34.43 -10.23
CA ILE A 33 -21.89 -35.45 -11.06
C ILE A 33 -21.06 -36.71 -11.03
N SER A 34 -21.32 -37.59 -10.07
CA SER A 34 -20.93 -38.98 -10.20
C SER A 34 -22.02 -39.67 -11.00
N PHE A 35 -21.66 -40.18 -12.19
CA PHE A 35 -22.53 -40.98 -13.07
C PHE A 35 -23.14 -42.23 -12.37
N GLU A 36 -22.69 -42.54 -11.16
CA GLU A 36 -23.12 -43.74 -10.44
C GLU A 36 -24.31 -43.54 -9.51
N ALA A 37 -24.74 -42.32 -9.24
CA ALA A 37 -25.82 -42.03 -8.29
C ALA A 37 -26.99 -41.18 -8.83
N GLY A 38 -27.30 -41.27 -10.09
CA GLY A 38 -28.61 -41.06 -10.76
C GLY A 38 -29.58 -39.98 -10.28
N ARG A 39 -29.19 -38.87 -9.62
CA ARG A 39 -30.14 -37.85 -9.12
C ARG A 39 -29.62 -36.47 -8.81
N GLN A 40 -28.55 -35.98 -9.39
CA GLN A 40 -28.45 -34.51 -9.42
C GLN A 40 -29.06 -34.04 -10.75
N THR A 41 -30.21 -33.38 -10.64
CA THR A 41 -30.87 -32.79 -11.80
C THR A 41 -30.18 -31.49 -12.14
N LEU A 42 -30.18 -31.09 -13.43
CA LEU A 42 -29.76 -29.73 -13.88
C LEU A 42 -30.30 -28.63 -12.95
N THR A 43 -31.48 -28.81 -12.39
CA THR A 43 -32.12 -27.89 -11.46
C THR A 43 -31.31 -27.69 -10.17
N GLU A 44 -30.64 -28.72 -9.66
CA GLU A 44 -29.83 -28.60 -8.43
C GLU A 44 -28.52 -27.88 -8.74
N ILE A 45 -27.89 -28.15 -9.88
CA ILE A 45 -26.69 -27.46 -10.35
C ILE A 45 -26.99 -25.97 -10.54
N PHE A 46 -28.07 -25.63 -11.22
CA PHE A 46 -28.49 -24.24 -11.43
C PHE A 46 -28.86 -23.54 -10.14
N ARG A 47 -29.40 -24.25 -9.13
CA ARG A 47 -29.67 -23.71 -7.82
C ARG A 47 -28.37 -23.39 -7.06
N GLU A 48 -27.39 -24.28 -7.07
CA GLU A 48 -26.07 -24.04 -6.46
C GLU A 48 -25.34 -22.87 -7.16
N LEU A 49 -25.43 -22.81 -8.50
CA LEU A 49 -24.87 -21.71 -9.27
C LEU A 49 -25.55 -20.37 -8.91
N ALA A 50 -26.88 -20.35 -8.79
CA ALA A 50 -27.65 -19.16 -8.42
C ALA A 50 -27.42 -18.71 -6.95
N THR A 51 -26.90 -19.58 -6.08
CA THR A 51 -26.53 -19.26 -4.70
C THR A 51 -25.05 -18.92 -4.53
N SER A 52 -24.29 -18.89 -5.62
CA SER A 52 -22.86 -18.59 -5.62
C SER A 52 -22.60 -17.18 -6.15
N ASP A 53 -21.68 -16.49 -5.53
CA ASP A 53 -21.30 -15.12 -5.92
C ASP A 53 -20.30 -15.11 -7.09
N ILE A 54 -19.52 -16.20 -7.24
CA ILE A 54 -18.50 -16.32 -8.27
C ILE A 54 -18.66 -17.63 -9.02
N PHE A 55 -18.59 -17.56 -10.34
CA PHE A 55 -18.48 -18.71 -11.22
C PHE A 55 -17.03 -18.93 -11.64
N VAL A 56 -16.39 -20.02 -11.18
CA VAL A 56 -15.02 -20.40 -11.54
C VAL A 56 -15.09 -21.47 -12.63
N LEU A 57 -14.59 -21.13 -13.81
CA LEU A 57 -14.57 -22.05 -14.96
C LEU A 57 -13.17 -22.60 -15.19
N PHE A 58 -12.97 -23.90 -14.96
CA PHE A 58 -11.73 -24.58 -15.32
C PHE A 58 -11.76 -24.96 -16.81
N ILE A 59 -10.91 -24.29 -17.60
CA ILE A 59 -10.89 -24.40 -19.05
C ILE A 59 -9.86 -25.44 -19.49
N SER A 60 -10.34 -26.50 -20.11
CA SER A 60 -9.55 -27.54 -20.78
C SER A 60 -10.24 -27.99 -22.10
N ASN A 61 -9.55 -28.73 -22.91
CA ASN A 61 -10.20 -29.37 -24.06
C ASN A 61 -11.40 -30.25 -23.66
N ASN A 62 -11.34 -30.88 -22.49
CA ASN A 62 -12.42 -31.69 -21.98
C ASN A 62 -13.62 -30.86 -21.53
N SER A 63 -13.38 -29.72 -20.82
CA SER A 63 -14.46 -28.86 -20.37
C SER A 63 -15.18 -28.18 -21.53
N LEU A 64 -14.44 -27.74 -22.56
CA LEU A 64 -15.01 -27.07 -23.74
C LEU A 64 -15.76 -28.04 -24.68
N GLN A 65 -15.68 -29.34 -24.46
CA GLN A 65 -16.44 -30.39 -25.18
C GLN A 65 -17.59 -30.98 -24.32
N SER A 66 -17.68 -30.60 -23.06
CA SER A 66 -18.69 -31.08 -22.11
C SER A 66 -20.01 -30.34 -22.31
N GLU A 67 -21.06 -31.06 -22.72
CA GLU A 67 -22.40 -30.47 -22.81
C GLU A 67 -22.89 -29.82 -21.50
N TRP A 68 -22.48 -30.37 -20.37
CA TRP A 68 -22.80 -29.85 -19.02
C TRP A 68 -22.13 -28.52 -18.76
N VAL A 69 -20.81 -28.45 -18.99
CA VAL A 69 -20.03 -27.22 -18.80
C VAL A 69 -20.54 -26.11 -19.74
N ILE A 70 -20.90 -26.45 -20.97
CA ILE A 70 -21.49 -25.47 -21.91
C ILE A 70 -22.80 -24.89 -21.35
N LYS A 71 -23.70 -25.70 -20.80
CA LYS A 71 -24.95 -25.25 -20.18
C LYS A 71 -24.68 -24.39 -18.92
N GLU A 72 -23.70 -24.76 -18.11
CA GLU A 72 -23.28 -23.96 -16.96
C GLU A 72 -22.73 -22.61 -17.39
N ILE A 73 -21.93 -22.54 -18.45
CA ILE A 73 -21.41 -21.29 -19.02
C ILE A 73 -22.57 -20.39 -19.51
N GLU A 74 -23.53 -20.94 -20.23
CA GLU A 74 -24.70 -20.19 -20.72
C GLU A 74 -25.53 -19.64 -19.56
N HIS A 75 -25.78 -20.46 -18.55
CA HIS A 75 -26.52 -20.05 -17.36
C HIS A 75 -25.77 -19.01 -16.51
N ALA A 76 -24.44 -19.19 -16.37
CA ALA A 76 -23.60 -18.21 -15.69
C ALA A 76 -23.58 -16.85 -16.41
N GLY A 77 -23.59 -16.86 -17.76
CA GLY A 77 -23.69 -15.65 -18.57
C GLY A 77 -25.02 -14.91 -18.35
N PHE A 78 -26.13 -15.64 -18.27
CA PHE A 78 -27.43 -15.07 -17.90
C PHE A 78 -27.40 -14.49 -16.48
N ASN A 79 -26.95 -15.25 -15.50
CA ASN A 79 -26.86 -14.83 -14.11
C ASN A 79 -25.96 -13.59 -13.92
N LEU A 80 -24.91 -13.43 -14.72
CA LEU A 80 -24.06 -12.26 -14.71
C LEU A 80 -24.81 -11.01 -15.21
N THR A 81 -25.65 -11.15 -16.24
CA THR A 81 -26.45 -10.03 -16.78
C THR A 81 -27.59 -9.62 -15.85
N GLU A 82 -28.09 -10.54 -15.03
CA GLU A 82 -29.13 -10.29 -14.01
C GLU A 82 -28.57 -9.92 -12.64
N ASP A 83 -27.25 -9.66 -12.53
CA ASP A 83 -26.55 -9.35 -11.26
C ASP A 83 -26.70 -10.41 -10.15
N ILE A 84 -26.98 -11.67 -10.52
CA ILE A 84 -27.06 -12.82 -9.61
C ILE A 84 -25.65 -13.32 -9.26
N ILE A 85 -24.73 -13.34 -10.24
CA ILE A 85 -23.33 -13.63 -10.06
C ILE A 85 -22.52 -12.36 -10.19
N ASP A 86 -21.65 -12.08 -9.22
CA ASP A 86 -20.81 -10.90 -9.20
C ASP A 86 -19.61 -10.97 -10.16
N ARG A 87 -19.09 -12.19 -10.38
CA ARG A 87 -17.86 -12.37 -11.16
C ARG A 87 -17.79 -13.75 -11.79
N ILE A 88 -17.17 -13.80 -12.97
CA ILE A 88 -16.71 -15.05 -13.61
C ILE A 88 -15.19 -15.07 -13.60
N LEU A 89 -14.61 -16.17 -13.12
CA LEU A 89 -13.18 -16.40 -13.02
C LEU A 89 -12.79 -17.60 -13.92
N PRO A 90 -12.36 -17.37 -15.16
CA PRO A 90 -11.85 -18.43 -16.01
C PRO A 90 -10.40 -18.79 -15.64
N ILE A 91 -10.09 -20.08 -15.53
CA ILE A 91 -8.77 -20.62 -15.22
C ILE A 91 -8.40 -21.64 -16.29
N VAL A 92 -7.39 -21.34 -17.10
CA VAL A 92 -6.92 -22.26 -18.15
C VAL A 92 -6.00 -23.30 -17.52
N ILE A 93 -6.40 -24.57 -17.55
CA ILE A 93 -5.65 -25.71 -16.99
C ILE A 93 -5.08 -26.65 -18.05
N ASP A 94 -5.27 -26.32 -19.32
CA ASP A 94 -4.76 -27.06 -20.49
C ASP A 94 -3.86 -26.15 -21.33
N PRO A 95 -2.57 -26.48 -21.50
CA PRO A 95 -1.62 -25.61 -22.17
C PRO A 95 -1.90 -25.42 -23.67
N SER A 96 -2.74 -26.29 -24.26
CA SER A 96 -3.13 -26.19 -25.67
C SER A 96 -4.24 -25.17 -25.93
N ILE A 97 -4.89 -24.67 -24.88
CA ILE A 97 -6.00 -23.71 -24.99
C ILE A 97 -5.48 -22.28 -24.84
N THR A 98 -5.87 -21.44 -25.79
CA THR A 98 -5.65 -19.97 -25.73
C THR A 98 -6.99 -19.25 -25.61
N TYR A 99 -6.99 -17.98 -25.19
CA TYR A 99 -8.21 -17.18 -25.09
C TYR A 99 -8.84 -16.84 -26.44
N ASP A 100 -8.14 -17.07 -27.54
CA ASP A 100 -8.67 -16.93 -28.90
C ASP A 100 -9.37 -18.21 -29.39
N ASP A 101 -9.45 -19.26 -28.59
CA ASP A 101 -10.16 -20.48 -28.91
C ASP A 101 -11.63 -20.18 -29.19
N PRO A 102 -12.14 -20.55 -30.41
CA PRO A 102 -13.50 -20.19 -30.83
C PRO A 102 -14.61 -20.86 -29.99
N ARG A 103 -14.28 -21.86 -29.18
CA ARG A 103 -15.21 -22.54 -28.27
C ARG A 103 -15.42 -21.75 -26.99
N ILE A 104 -14.54 -20.77 -26.68
CA ILE A 104 -14.68 -19.88 -25.52
C ILE A 104 -15.57 -18.70 -25.90
N PRO A 105 -16.69 -18.46 -25.19
CA PRO A 105 -17.55 -17.31 -25.46
C PRO A 105 -16.78 -16.00 -25.40
N LYS A 106 -17.05 -15.08 -26.35
CA LYS A 106 -16.35 -13.78 -26.45
C LYS A 106 -16.48 -12.92 -25.18
N TRP A 107 -17.56 -13.08 -24.44
CA TRP A 107 -17.78 -12.32 -23.19
C TRP A 107 -16.91 -12.84 -22.04
N ILE A 108 -16.39 -14.09 -22.08
CA ILE A 108 -15.40 -14.62 -21.16
C ILE A 108 -13.99 -14.19 -21.60
N SER A 109 -13.68 -14.25 -22.89
CA SER A 109 -12.32 -14.08 -23.42
C SER A 109 -11.81 -12.63 -23.35
N LYS A 110 -12.68 -11.61 -23.48
CA LYS A 110 -12.27 -10.20 -23.58
C LYS A 110 -11.80 -9.57 -22.26
N PRO A 111 -12.48 -9.74 -21.13
CA PRO A 111 -12.09 -9.10 -19.88
C PRO A 111 -11.06 -9.86 -19.05
N TYR A 112 -10.81 -11.16 -19.32
CA TYR A 112 -10.07 -12.06 -18.43
C TYR A 112 -8.90 -12.75 -19.14
N ASN A 113 -7.79 -12.07 -19.24
CA ASN A 113 -6.59 -12.59 -19.92
C ASN A 113 -5.77 -13.48 -18.97
N LEU A 114 -6.31 -14.64 -18.57
CA LEU A 114 -5.57 -15.59 -17.75
C LEU A 114 -4.70 -16.51 -18.60
N LYS A 115 -3.48 -16.73 -18.17
CA LYS A 115 -2.56 -17.69 -18.74
C LYS A 115 -2.77 -19.06 -18.12
N TYR A 116 -2.25 -20.09 -18.78
CA TYR A 116 -2.28 -21.48 -18.30
C TYR A 116 -1.61 -21.64 -16.93
N THR A 117 -2.25 -22.37 -16.02
CA THR A 117 -1.66 -22.86 -14.78
C THR A 117 -2.28 -24.17 -14.31
N LYS A 118 -1.45 -25.07 -13.78
CA LYS A 118 -1.87 -26.23 -12.97
C LYS A 118 -1.44 -26.10 -11.50
N ASN A 119 -0.86 -24.98 -11.12
CA ASN A 119 -0.45 -24.76 -9.73
C ASN A 119 -1.69 -24.57 -8.84
N GLU A 120 -1.99 -25.60 -8.03
CA GLU A 120 -3.17 -25.64 -7.17
C GLU A 120 -3.21 -24.48 -6.15
N ALA A 121 -2.06 -24.16 -5.56
CA ALA A 121 -1.97 -23.09 -4.58
C ALA A 121 -2.28 -21.73 -5.19
N LEU A 122 -1.83 -21.50 -6.42
CA LEU A 122 -2.09 -20.27 -7.15
C LEU A 122 -3.57 -20.18 -7.57
N ILE A 123 -4.16 -21.28 -8.01
CA ILE A 123 -5.60 -21.36 -8.29
C ILE A 123 -6.42 -21.04 -7.04
N VAL A 124 -6.11 -21.71 -5.93
CA VAL A 124 -6.78 -21.46 -4.62
C VAL A 124 -6.64 -20.00 -4.20
N LYS A 125 -5.45 -19.42 -4.33
CA LYS A 125 -5.20 -18.02 -4.02
C LYS A 125 -6.07 -17.10 -4.86
N LYS A 126 -6.13 -17.30 -6.17
CA LYS A 126 -6.96 -16.51 -7.09
C LYS A 126 -8.44 -16.56 -6.73
N ILE A 127 -8.94 -17.76 -6.43
CA ILE A 127 -10.34 -17.92 -6.00
C ILE A 127 -10.58 -17.22 -4.66
N LYS A 128 -9.72 -17.41 -3.65
CA LYS A 128 -9.83 -16.73 -2.36
C LYS A 128 -9.77 -15.22 -2.49
N GLN A 129 -8.89 -14.71 -3.36
CA GLN A 129 -8.78 -13.28 -3.66
C GLN A 129 -10.09 -12.75 -4.25
N SER A 130 -10.60 -13.41 -5.30
CA SER A 130 -11.86 -13.02 -5.93
C SER A 130 -13.05 -13.06 -4.95
N LEU A 131 -13.12 -14.07 -4.07
CA LEU A 131 -14.14 -14.15 -3.02
C LEU A 131 -14.05 -12.97 -2.03
N ARG A 132 -12.83 -12.56 -1.65
CA ARG A 132 -12.63 -11.38 -0.79
C ARG A 132 -13.06 -10.09 -1.50
N GLU A 133 -12.68 -9.92 -2.75
CA GLU A 133 -13.04 -8.73 -3.54
C GLU A 133 -14.55 -8.58 -3.69
N VAL A 134 -15.25 -9.68 -3.96
CA VAL A 134 -16.72 -9.70 -4.03
C VAL A 134 -17.34 -9.43 -2.65
N CYS A 135 -16.81 -10.04 -1.60
CA CYS A 135 -17.26 -9.78 -0.24
C CYS A 135 -17.07 -8.30 0.16
N LEU A 136 -15.94 -7.69 -0.20
CA LEU A 136 -15.68 -6.27 0.01
C LEU A 136 -16.63 -5.39 -0.80
N LYS A 137 -16.87 -5.74 -2.07
CA LYS A 137 -17.81 -5.03 -2.95
C LYS A 137 -19.22 -5.04 -2.37
N ASN A 138 -19.67 -6.16 -1.83
CA ASN A 138 -21.04 -6.36 -1.36
C ASN A 138 -21.29 -5.86 0.06
N ASN A 139 -20.25 -5.63 0.85
CA ASN A 139 -20.35 -5.06 2.19
C ASN A 139 -20.33 -3.53 2.12
N LYS A 140 -21.45 -2.87 2.48
CA LYS A 140 -21.58 -1.41 2.45
C LYS A 140 -20.49 -0.72 3.28
N PHE A 141 -20.24 -1.17 4.49
CA PHE A 141 -19.22 -0.60 5.38
C PHE A 141 -17.83 -0.66 4.75
N ASN A 142 -17.45 -1.83 4.21
CA ASN A 142 -16.16 -1.99 3.52
C ASN A 142 -16.07 -1.16 2.24
N ARG A 143 -17.17 -1.04 1.48
CA ARG A 143 -17.22 -0.14 0.31
C ARG A 143 -17.00 1.32 0.70
N ASP A 144 -17.64 1.74 1.78
CA ASP A 144 -17.53 3.12 2.25
C ASP A 144 -16.13 3.41 2.79
N LEU A 145 -15.50 2.44 3.49
CA LEU A 145 -14.08 2.51 3.88
C LEU A 145 -13.14 2.59 2.68
N GLU A 146 -13.33 1.74 1.68
CA GLU A 146 -12.49 1.72 0.47
C GLU A 146 -12.60 3.01 -0.34
N LYS A 147 -13.79 3.61 -0.40
CA LYS A 147 -14.02 4.91 -1.04
C LYS A 147 -13.54 6.09 -0.19
N ASN A 148 -13.16 5.85 1.06
CA ASN A 148 -12.80 6.89 2.01
C ASN A 148 -11.32 7.27 1.95
N PHE A 149 -10.74 7.32 0.75
CA PHE A 149 -9.45 7.94 0.57
C PHE A 149 -9.59 9.46 0.69
N VAL A 150 -8.85 10.07 1.61
CA VAL A 150 -8.93 11.50 1.91
C VAL A 150 -7.57 12.14 1.77
N GLY A 151 -7.55 13.31 1.13
CA GLY A 151 -6.36 14.12 0.99
C GLY A 151 -5.34 13.58 0.00
N ARG A 152 -4.10 14.03 0.17
CA ARG A 152 -2.96 13.63 -0.67
C ARG A 152 -3.16 13.96 -2.15
N ASN A 153 -3.86 15.04 -2.43
CA ASN A 153 -4.15 15.44 -3.81
C ASN A 153 -2.86 15.78 -4.58
N ALA A 154 -1.90 16.44 -3.93
CA ALA A 154 -0.62 16.78 -4.53
C ALA A 154 0.20 15.52 -4.88
N GLU A 155 0.26 14.55 -3.96
CA GLU A 155 0.96 13.28 -4.18
C GLU A 155 0.28 12.43 -5.26
N MET A 156 -1.06 12.45 -5.31
CA MET A 156 -1.82 11.76 -6.35
C MET A 156 -1.62 12.41 -7.72
N GLU A 157 -1.62 13.72 -7.80
CA GLU A 157 -1.36 14.47 -9.03
C GLU A 157 0.08 14.24 -9.52
N HIS A 158 1.06 14.26 -8.60
CA HIS A 158 2.45 13.93 -8.91
C HIS A 158 2.55 12.52 -9.49
N PHE A 159 1.92 11.53 -8.85
CA PHE A 159 1.88 10.15 -9.34
C PHE A 159 1.27 10.06 -10.76
N GLU A 160 0.16 10.74 -11.02
CA GLU A 160 -0.49 10.74 -12.34
C GLU A 160 0.40 11.40 -13.41
N ASN A 161 1.03 12.49 -13.06
CA ASN A 161 1.95 13.18 -13.97
C ASN A 161 3.15 12.30 -14.32
N ASP A 162 3.74 11.61 -13.33
CA ASP A 162 4.84 10.70 -13.57
C ASP A 162 4.43 9.54 -14.48
N ILE A 163 3.29 8.89 -14.20
CA ILE A 163 2.77 7.79 -15.02
C ILE A 163 2.46 8.24 -16.46
N ASN A 164 1.89 9.43 -16.63
CA ASN A 164 1.58 9.97 -17.95
C ASN A 164 2.84 10.36 -18.74
N ASN A 165 3.96 10.64 -18.08
CA ASN A 165 5.23 11.06 -18.69
C ASN A 165 6.22 9.90 -18.88
N LEU A 166 5.81 8.64 -18.72
CA LEU A 166 6.70 7.49 -18.82
C LEU A 166 7.16 7.15 -20.26
N ASP A 167 6.75 7.87 -21.28
CA ASP A 167 7.19 7.72 -22.68
C ASP A 167 7.29 6.26 -23.16
N GLY A 168 6.34 5.42 -22.71
CA GLY A 168 6.23 4.02 -23.15
C GLY A 168 7.03 3.00 -22.33
N TRP A 169 7.69 3.39 -21.25
CA TRP A 169 8.26 2.43 -20.30
C TRP A 169 7.35 2.24 -19.08
N THR A 170 7.52 1.15 -18.33
CA THR A 170 6.79 0.87 -17.10
C THR A 170 7.79 0.61 -15.97
N PRO A 171 7.68 1.27 -14.82
CA PRO A 171 8.57 1.01 -13.70
C PRO A 171 8.40 -0.42 -13.21
N THR A 172 9.49 -1.09 -12.85
CA THR A 172 9.45 -2.44 -12.26
C THR A 172 8.89 -2.41 -10.85
N TYR A 173 9.14 -1.33 -10.12
CA TYR A 173 8.59 -1.14 -8.79
C TYR A 173 8.32 0.33 -8.47
N ILE A 174 7.45 0.54 -7.49
CA ILE A 174 7.10 1.87 -6.97
C ILE A 174 7.35 1.86 -5.47
N VAL A 175 7.98 2.92 -4.95
CA VAL A 175 8.27 3.07 -3.52
C VAL A 175 7.41 4.18 -2.92
N ALA A 176 6.63 3.86 -1.90
CA ALA A 176 6.03 4.86 -1.02
C ALA A 176 6.71 4.80 0.34
N TYR A 177 7.33 5.90 0.76
CA TYR A 177 8.11 5.91 1.99
C TYR A 177 7.66 6.96 2.99
N ASN A 178 7.82 6.64 4.25
CA ASN A 178 7.79 7.54 5.41
C ASN A 178 8.20 6.75 6.65
N TYR A 179 8.86 7.38 7.60
CA TYR A 179 9.32 6.73 8.81
C TYR A 179 8.15 6.29 9.72
N PHE A 180 7.07 7.05 9.77
CA PHE A 180 5.94 6.76 10.63
C PHE A 180 5.08 5.62 10.09
N GLU A 181 4.79 4.67 10.98
CA GLU A 181 3.80 3.63 10.71
C GLU A 181 2.37 4.23 10.74
N GLY A 182 1.46 3.59 10.00
CA GLY A 182 0.07 4.05 9.96
C GLY A 182 -0.18 5.34 9.17
N ILE A 183 0.86 5.89 8.51
CA ILE A 183 0.77 7.11 7.68
C ILE A 183 -0.06 6.92 6.39
N GLY A 184 -0.36 5.69 6.00
CA GLY A 184 -1.18 5.38 4.83
C GLY A 184 -0.43 5.12 3.53
N ARG A 185 0.86 4.75 3.57
CA ARG A 185 1.67 4.41 2.38
C ARG A 185 1.01 3.37 1.48
N ARG A 186 0.56 2.24 2.06
CA ARG A 186 -0.13 1.16 1.33
C ARG A 186 -1.44 1.64 0.72
N THR A 187 -2.21 2.40 1.47
CA THR A 187 -3.50 2.94 1.01
C THR A 187 -3.30 3.92 -0.14
N PHE A 188 -2.26 4.76 -0.06
CA PHE A 188 -1.87 5.65 -1.16
C PHE A 188 -1.57 4.85 -2.43
N LEU A 189 -0.62 3.90 -2.38
CA LEU A 189 -0.24 3.08 -3.53
C LEU A 189 -1.45 2.36 -4.15
N LYS A 190 -2.30 1.75 -3.32
CA LYS A 190 -3.50 1.07 -3.81
C LYS A 190 -4.44 2.03 -4.55
N ASN A 191 -4.67 3.24 -4.01
CA ASN A 191 -5.53 4.23 -4.67
C ASN A 191 -4.88 4.83 -5.92
N ALA A 192 -3.59 5.10 -5.90
CA ALA A 192 -2.84 5.62 -7.05
C ALA A 192 -2.85 4.63 -8.21
N LEU A 193 -2.55 3.36 -7.96
CA LEU A 193 -2.59 2.30 -8.97
C LEU A 193 -3.99 2.07 -9.54
N ARG A 194 -5.02 2.16 -8.69
CA ARG A 194 -6.41 2.05 -9.15
C ARG A 194 -6.79 3.22 -10.08
N LYS A 195 -6.38 4.44 -9.73
CA LYS A 195 -6.66 5.63 -10.52
C LYS A 195 -5.92 5.58 -11.87
N ALA A 196 -4.71 5.04 -11.89
CA ALA A 196 -3.94 4.81 -13.11
C ALA A 196 -4.31 3.52 -13.87
N ASN A 197 -5.37 2.80 -13.47
CA ASN A 197 -5.86 1.56 -14.08
C ASN A 197 -4.85 0.39 -14.10
N TYR A 198 -3.87 0.38 -13.21
CA TYR A 198 -2.99 -0.78 -13.00
C TYR A 198 -3.68 -1.92 -12.25
N ILE A 199 -4.65 -1.58 -11.39
CA ILE A 199 -5.44 -2.55 -10.61
C ILE A 199 -6.92 -2.19 -10.70
N GLU A 200 -7.77 -3.23 -10.59
CA GLU A 200 -9.22 -3.08 -10.57
C GLU A 200 -9.72 -2.53 -9.20
N PRO A 201 -10.95 -1.96 -9.17
CA PRO A 201 -11.63 -1.67 -7.91
C PRO A 201 -11.72 -2.92 -7.03
N TYR A 202 -11.47 -2.78 -5.72
CA TYR A 202 -11.49 -3.87 -4.72
C TYR A 202 -10.38 -4.92 -4.87
N TYR A 203 -9.37 -4.68 -5.69
CA TYR A 203 -8.21 -5.56 -5.81
C TYR A 203 -7.47 -5.71 -4.47
N GLU A 204 -7.20 -6.95 -4.09
CA GLU A 204 -6.42 -7.29 -2.89
C GLU A 204 -5.02 -7.78 -3.29
N PRO A 205 -3.99 -6.96 -3.10
CA PRO A 205 -2.64 -7.33 -3.49
C PRO A 205 -2.06 -8.46 -2.63
N VAL A 206 -1.08 -9.14 -3.18
CA VAL A 206 -0.21 -10.02 -2.41
C VAL A 206 0.63 -9.17 -1.48
N ILE A 207 0.67 -9.49 -0.19
CA ILE A 207 1.43 -8.74 0.80
C ILE A 207 2.52 -9.62 1.39
N ILE A 208 3.76 -9.14 1.36
CA ILE A 208 4.92 -9.73 2.00
C ILE A 208 5.54 -8.68 2.92
N THR A 209 5.94 -9.07 4.13
CA THR A 209 6.68 -8.19 5.04
C THR A 209 8.13 -8.58 5.08
N ILE A 210 9.05 -7.62 5.09
CA ILE A 210 10.50 -7.84 5.21
C ILE A 210 11.07 -6.83 6.18
N ASP A 211 11.84 -7.30 7.16
CA ASP A 211 12.56 -6.47 8.11
C ASP A 211 14.08 -6.48 7.87
N GLY A 212 14.79 -5.57 8.51
CA GLY A 212 16.23 -5.39 8.32
C GLY A 212 17.12 -6.55 8.77
N LYS A 213 16.55 -7.60 9.37
CA LYS A 213 17.27 -8.81 9.79
C LYS A 213 17.07 -9.97 8.82
N GLU A 214 16.16 -9.80 7.85
CA GLU A 214 15.78 -10.84 6.92
C GLU A 214 16.65 -10.84 5.67
N SER A 215 16.91 -12.03 5.17
CA SER A 215 17.76 -12.29 4.01
C SER A 215 16.94 -12.61 2.76
N LEU A 216 17.62 -12.79 1.63
CA LEU A 216 17.02 -13.29 0.40
C LEU A 216 16.30 -14.64 0.60
N GLU A 217 16.82 -15.53 1.43
CA GLU A 217 16.20 -16.81 1.75
C GLU A 217 14.81 -16.61 2.40
N ASN A 218 14.72 -15.68 3.36
CA ASN A 218 13.45 -15.34 3.98
C ASN A 218 12.45 -14.81 2.94
N PHE A 219 12.90 -13.97 2.02
CA PHE A 219 12.09 -13.47 0.93
C PHE A 219 11.60 -14.61 0.02
N ILE A 220 12.48 -15.54 -0.38
CA ILE A 220 12.12 -16.72 -1.18
C ILE A 220 11.08 -17.58 -0.44
N TYR A 221 11.27 -17.87 0.84
CA TYR A 221 10.32 -18.63 1.63
C TYR A 221 8.95 -17.94 1.73
N LYS A 222 8.93 -16.62 1.89
CA LYS A 222 7.68 -15.84 1.92
C LYS A 222 6.98 -15.84 0.56
N LEU A 223 7.73 -15.66 -0.53
CA LEU A 223 7.19 -15.81 -1.89
C LEU A 223 6.61 -17.21 -2.09
N ASN A 224 7.34 -18.25 -1.66
CA ASN A 224 6.87 -19.64 -1.78
C ASN A 224 5.63 -19.91 -0.93
N THR A 225 5.45 -19.26 0.21
CA THR A 225 4.24 -19.38 1.04
C THR A 225 3.00 -18.88 0.30
N VAL A 226 3.14 -17.83 -0.50
CA VAL A 226 2.02 -17.26 -1.27
C VAL A 226 1.91 -17.86 -2.68
N ASN A 227 2.94 -18.49 -3.17
CA ASN A 227 3.00 -19.24 -4.43
C ASN A 227 3.87 -20.49 -4.27
N PRO A 228 3.37 -21.57 -3.62
CA PRO A 228 4.17 -22.75 -3.32
C PRO A 228 4.67 -23.46 -4.58
N ASP A 229 5.98 -23.58 -4.69
CA ASP A 229 6.65 -24.43 -5.66
C ASP A 229 7.27 -25.63 -4.92
N ALA A 230 6.82 -26.84 -5.26
CA ALA A 230 7.30 -28.07 -4.64
C ALA A 230 8.82 -28.25 -4.79
N SER A 231 9.40 -27.75 -5.89
CA SER A 231 10.84 -27.85 -6.14
C SER A 231 11.69 -27.07 -5.14
N ILE A 232 11.16 -25.99 -4.55
CA ILE A 232 11.88 -25.17 -3.56
C ILE A 232 11.89 -25.83 -2.19
N MET A 233 10.83 -26.54 -1.83
CA MET A 233 10.74 -27.27 -0.55
C MET A 233 11.79 -28.39 -0.45
N GLU A 234 12.29 -28.91 -1.57
CA GLU A 234 13.28 -29.97 -1.63
C GLU A 234 14.74 -29.45 -1.57
N HIS A 235 14.95 -28.14 -1.67
CA HIS A 235 16.29 -27.54 -1.75
C HIS A 235 16.66 -26.80 -0.47
N ASP A 236 17.79 -27.19 0.11
CA ASP A 236 18.44 -26.40 1.16
C ASP A 236 19.03 -25.13 0.53
N LEU A 237 18.38 -23.98 0.73
CA LEU A 237 18.84 -22.69 0.22
C LEU A 237 20.17 -22.26 0.83
N SER A 238 20.55 -22.81 2.00
CA SER A 238 21.82 -22.46 2.67
C SER A 238 23.06 -22.88 1.87
N THR A 239 22.92 -23.91 1.04
CA THR A 239 24.01 -24.44 0.21
C THR A 239 24.18 -23.74 -1.14
N LYS A 240 23.22 -22.89 -1.53
CA LYS A 240 23.21 -22.22 -2.83
C LYS A 240 23.96 -20.89 -2.83
N SER A 241 24.56 -20.58 -3.97
CA SER A 241 25.15 -19.26 -4.22
C SER A 241 24.09 -18.14 -4.24
N MET A 242 24.50 -16.90 -4.09
CA MET A 242 23.61 -15.74 -4.16
C MET A 242 22.89 -15.68 -5.52
N GLU A 243 23.62 -15.92 -6.61
CA GLU A 243 23.06 -15.95 -7.98
C GLU A 243 22.00 -17.03 -8.14
N GLU A 244 22.22 -18.25 -7.64
CA GLU A 244 21.23 -19.32 -7.67
C GLU A 244 19.96 -18.94 -6.89
N LYS A 245 20.10 -18.31 -5.72
CA LYS A 245 18.98 -17.84 -4.92
C LYS A 245 18.19 -16.74 -5.62
N VAL A 246 18.86 -15.78 -6.25
CA VAL A 246 18.21 -14.74 -7.07
C VAL A 246 17.46 -15.37 -8.23
N ASN A 247 18.00 -16.38 -8.91
CA ASN A 247 17.33 -17.09 -10.00
C ASN A 247 16.08 -17.87 -9.52
N ILE A 248 16.11 -18.42 -8.31
CA ILE A 248 14.93 -19.04 -7.70
C ILE A 248 13.86 -17.98 -7.41
N ALA A 249 14.24 -16.82 -6.82
CA ALA A 249 13.32 -15.73 -6.61
C ALA A 249 12.68 -15.22 -7.92
N LYS A 250 13.49 -15.08 -8.99
CA LYS A 250 13.00 -14.71 -10.34
C LYS A 250 11.96 -15.71 -10.87
N ALA A 251 12.21 -17.00 -10.72
CA ALA A 251 11.26 -18.04 -11.17
C ALA A 251 9.92 -17.93 -10.43
N LEU A 252 9.94 -17.73 -9.11
CA LEU A 252 8.73 -17.53 -8.32
C LEU A 252 7.99 -16.24 -8.71
N VAL A 253 8.69 -15.14 -8.88
CA VAL A 253 8.08 -13.85 -9.24
C VAL A 253 7.51 -13.88 -10.65
N LYS A 254 8.11 -14.63 -11.58
CA LYS A 254 7.59 -14.80 -12.94
C LYS A 254 6.15 -15.32 -12.96
N GLU A 255 5.80 -16.19 -12.02
CA GLU A 255 4.43 -16.68 -11.88
C GLU A 255 3.45 -15.54 -11.55
N PHE A 256 3.84 -14.60 -10.65
CA PHE A 256 3.02 -13.43 -10.34
C PHE A 256 2.85 -12.51 -11.55
N ILE A 257 3.90 -12.27 -12.33
CA ILE A 257 3.83 -11.48 -13.58
C ILE A 257 2.85 -12.14 -14.57
N ASN A 258 2.90 -13.46 -14.71
CA ASN A 258 2.00 -14.19 -15.58
C ASN A 258 0.52 -13.98 -15.22
N PHE A 259 0.22 -13.76 -13.95
CA PHE A 259 -1.13 -13.50 -13.43
C PHE A 259 -1.43 -12.02 -13.26
N ARG A 260 -0.56 -11.12 -13.71
CA ARG A 260 -0.67 -9.66 -13.53
C ARG A 260 -0.88 -9.28 -12.06
N GLU A 261 -0.26 -10.03 -11.16
CA GLU A 261 -0.27 -9.70 -9.74
C GLU A 261 0.81 -8.68 -9.41
N ILE A 262 0.46 -7.73 -8.56
CA ILE A 262 1.41 -6.79 -7.97
C ILE A 262 1.69 -7.23 -6.54
N ILE A 263 2.96 -7.36 -6.17
CA ILE A 263 3.40 -7.74 -4.84
C ILE A 263 3.66 -6.48 -4.02
N PHE A 264 2.90 -6.30 -2.95
CA PHE A 264 3.15 -5.23 -1.98
C PHE A 264 4.13 -5.73 -0.93
N ILE A 265 5.26 -5.09 -0.79
CA ILE A 265 6.28 -5.43 0.20
C ILE A 265 6.26 -4.36 1.28
N ILE A 266 5.87 -4.77 2.50
CA ILE A 266 6.01 -3.95 3.70
C ILE A 266 7.47 -4.06 4.12
N ASP A 267 8.23 -3.02 3.84
CA ASP A 267 9.68 -2.99 4.04
C ASP A 267 10.05 -2.16 5.27
N ASP A 268 10.62 -2.84 6.25
CA ASP A 268 11.14 -2.25 7.47
C ASP A 268 12.69 -2.34 7.52
N GLY A 269 13.31 -1.91 6.43
CA GLY A 269 14.76 -1.85 6.30
C GLY A 269 15.42 -3.11 5.75
N GLY A 270 14.66 -4.03 5.15
CA GLY A 270 15.21 -5.25 4.53
C GLY A 270 15.51 -5.08 3.03
N ILE A 271 14.83 -4.16 2.37
CA ILE A 271 15.07 -3.82 0.95
C ILE A 271 15.67 -2.42 0.83
N VAL A 272 14.98 -1.40 1.33
CA VAL A 272 15.53 -0.04 1.45
C VAL A 272 16.21 0.05 2.81
N LEU A 273 17.52 0.06 2.80
CA LEU A 273 18.33 0.03 4.00
C LEU A 273 18.32 1.38 4.75
N PRO A 274 18.59 1.41 6.07
CA PRO A 274 18.60 2.67 6.84
C PRO A 274 19.58 3.73 6.32
N HIS A 275 20.58 3.35 5.53
CA HIS A 275 21.50 4.26 4.86
C HIS A 275 21.09 4.56 3.40
N HIS A 276 19.81 4.37 3.07
CA HIS A 276 19.15 4.78 1.83
C HIS A 276 19.50 3.94 0.58
N GLU A 277 20.33 2.93 0.70
CA GLU A 277 20.65 2.05 -0.42
C GLU A 277 19.63 0.91 -0.56
N ILE A 278 19.43 0.47 -1.80
CA ILE A 278 18.68 -0.75 -2.08
C ILE A 278 19.61 -1.95 -1.88
N VAL A 279 19.16 -2.96 -1.18
CA VAL A 279 19.94 -4.19 -0.95
C VAL A 279 20.32 -4.86 -2.27
N GLY A 280 21.57 -5.35 -2.36
CA GLY A 280 22.16 -5.86 -3.60
C GLY A 280 21.32 -6.93 -4.28
N TRP A 281 20.86 -7.94 -3.55
CA TRP A 281 20.07 -9.03 -4.11
C TRP A 281 18.73 -8.58 -4.74
N PHE A 282 18.09 -7.54 -4.18
CA PHE A 282 16.85 -7.02 -4.75
C PHE A 282 17.12 -6.22 -6.02
N ARG A 283 18.24 -5.49 -6.06
CA ARG A 283 18.70 -4.80 -7.29
C ARG A 283 18.96 -5.81 -8.40
N ASP A 284 19.71 -6.90 -8.11
CA ASP A 284 20.00 -7.98 -9.07
C ASP A 284 18.72 -8.71 -9.54
N LEU A 285 17.72 -8.81 -8.66
CA LEU A 285 16.42 -9.37 -8.99
C LEU A 285 15.69 -8.51 -10.03
N VAL A 286 15.54 -7.21 -9.76
CA VAL A 286 14.67 -6.32 -10.56
C VAL A 286 15.29 -5.84 -11.87
N GLN A 287 16.60 -5.96 -12.05
CA GLN A 287 17.31 -5.63 -13.29
C GLN A 287 17.13 -6.68 -14.41
N ASP A 288 16.52 -7.82 -14.12
CA ASP A 288 16.33 -8.87 -15.10
C ASP A 288 15.28 -8.48 -16.18
N GLU A 289 15.57 -8.81 -17.44
CA GLU A 289 14.69 -8.52 -18.57
C GLU A 289 13.27 -9.12 -18.44
N ILE A 290 13.10 -10.15 -17.62
CA ILE A 290 11.78 -10.73 -17.30
C ILE A 290 10.82 -9.68 -16.71
N PHE A 291 11.34 -8.70 -16.00
CA PHE A 291 10.56 -7.65 -15.36
C PHE A 291 10.38 -6.41 -16.23
N ALA A 292 11.04 -6.34 -17.37
CA ALA A 292 10.94 -5.20 -18.28
C ALA A 292 9.48 -4.91 -18.66
N ASN A 293 9.07 -3.66 -18.54
CA ASN A 293 7.71 -3.19 -18.82
C ASN A 293 6.59 -3.86 -17.99
N ASN A 294 6.91 -4.40 -16.82
CA ASN A 294 5.93 -4.92 -15.88
C ASN A 294 6.12 -4.26 -14.52
N LEU A 295 5.06 -3.63 -14.00
CA LEU A 295 5.02 -3.23 -12.59
C LEU A 295 4.80 -4.47 -11.73
N VAL A 296 5.81 -4.85 -10.97
CA VAL A 296 5.83 -6.09 -10.20
C VAL A 296 5.72 -5.84 -8.71
N PHE A 297 6.43 -4.82 -8.20
CA PHE A 297 6.51 -4.57 -6.77
C PHE A 297 6.02 -3.18 -6.39
N CYS A 298 5.36 -3.12 -5.22
CA CYS A 298 5.06 -1.88 -4.51
C CYS A 298 5.72 -1.94 -3.14
N LEU A 299 6.77 -1.15 -2.94
CA LEU A 299 7.49 -1.08 -1.67
C LEU A 299 6.80 -0.05 -0.76
N VAL A 300 6.33 -0.52 0.38
CA VAL A 300 5.81 0.30 1.48
C VAL A 300 6.94 0.45 2.48
N SER A 301 7.88 1.35 2.19
CA SER A 301 9.14 1.42 2.92
C SER A 301 9.11 2.41 4.08
N ARG A 302 9.82 2.09 5.17
CA ARG A 302 10.10 3.03 6.26
C ARG A 302 11.14 4.06 5.83
N TYR A 303 12.15 3.64 5.08
CA TYR A 303 13.28 4.47 4.72
C TYR A 303 13.15 5.04 3.31
N LYS A 304 13.72 6.23 3.12
CA LYS A 304 13.84 6.87 1.82
C LYS A 304 14.91 6.14 0.99
N PRO A 305 14.63 5.70 -0.25
CA PRO A 305 15.68 5.19 -1.13
C PRO A 305 16.52 6.31 -1.72
N ASN A 306 17.74 5.99 -2.17
CA ASN A 306 18.60 6.92 -2.89
C ASN A 306 18.07 7.15 -4.31
N GLU A 307 17.29 8.21 -4.49
CA GLU A 307 16.64 8.55 -5.75
C GLU A 307 17.63 8.76 -6.92
N LYS A 308 18.82 9.32 -6.65
CA LYS A 308 19.82 9.56 -7.70
C LYS A 308 20.28 8.28 -8.39
N THR A 309 20.37 7.18 -7.65
CA THR A 309 20.70 5.86 -8.19
C THR A 309 19.53 5.28 -8.97
N LEU A 310 18.32 5.40 -8.44
CA LEU A 310 17.11 4.83 -9.04
C LEU A 310 16.71 5.51 -10.35
N HIS A 311 16.82 6.83 -10.44
CA HIS A 311 16.55 7.58 -11.67
C HIS A 311 17.51 7.24 -12.82
N LYS A 312 18.76 6.89 -12.51
CA LYS A 312 19.72 6.48 -13.55
C LYS A 312 19.36 5.12 -14.16
N GLU A 313 18.75 4.26 -13.41
CA GLU A 313 18.41 2.89 -13.82
C GLU A 313 17.00 2.78 -14.44
N HIS A 314 16.19 3.83 -14.40
CA HIS A 314 14.79 3.86 -14.90
C HIS A 314 13.92 2.70 -14.38
N LEU A 315 14.17 2.22 -13.14
CA LEU A 315 13.50 1.04 -12.61
C LEU A 315 12.35 1.39 -11.67
N ALA A 316 12.39 2.55 -11.02
CA ALA A 316 11.46 2.88 -9.95
C ALA A 316 10.93 4.30 -9.97
N LEU A 317 9.70 4.46 -9.48
CA LEU A 317 9.14 5.75 -9.04
C LEU A 317 9.13 5.79 -7.52
N VAL A 318 9.38 6.98 -6.95
CA VAL A 318 9.54 7.15 -5.48
C VAL A 318 8.65 8.28 -4.99
N TYR A 319 7.82 7.98 -3.98
CA TYR A 319 6.88 8.94 -3.39
C TYR A 319 7.05 9.04 -1.89
N ARG A 320 7.27 10.24 -1.41
CA ARG A 320 7.18 10.56 0.01
C ARG A 320 5.71 10.74 0.38
N ILE A 321 5.27 10.07 1.45
CA ILE A 321 3.89 10.18 1.93
C ILE A 321 3.88 11.05 3.19
N PRO A 322 3.48 12.33 3.12
CA PRO A 322 3.49 13.22 4.29
C PRO A 322 2.34 12.90 5.25
N GLU A 323 2.30 13.56 6.40
CA GLU A 323 1.13 13.60 7.26
C GLU A 323 -0.02 14.34 6.58
N LEU A 324 -1.24 14.01 6.98
CA LEU A 324 -2.42 14.77 6.56
C LEU A 324 -2.37 16.20 7.15
N SER A 325 -2.78 17.17 6.37
CA SER A 325 -2.99 18.54 6.86
C SER A 325 -4.13 18.58 7.89
N LYS A 326 -4.24 19.68 8.62
CA LYS A 326 -5.34 19.87 9.61
C LYS A 326 -6.73 19.71 8.97
N SER A 327 -6.92 20.22 7.76
CA SER A 327 -8.20 20.10 7.03
C SER A 327 -8.47 18.68 6.58
N GLU A 328 -7.46 17.97 6.10
CA GLU A 328 -7.57 16.56 5.69
C GLU A 328 -7.80 15.65 6.91
N THR A 329 -7.13 15.90 8.04
CA THR A 329 -7.35 15.22 9.32
C THR A 329 -8.80 15.36 9.77
N GLN A 330 -9.34 16.58 9.73
CA GLN A 330 -10.74 16.85 10.06
C GLN A 330 -11.69 16.12 9.10
N ASN A 331 -11.42 16.16 7.81
CA ASN A 331 -12.23 15.49 6.81
C ASN A 331 -12.23 13.96 7.00
N LEU A 332 -11.06 13.36 7.26
CA LEU A 332 -10.97 11.92 7.53
C LEU A 332 -11.72 11.54 8.80
N PHE A 333 -11.52 12.30 9.89
CA PHE A 333 -12.20 12.07 11.16
C PHE A 333 -13.73 12.11 11.02
N LEU A 334 -14.27 13.17 10.39
CA LEU A 334 -15.71 13.30 10.19
C LEU A 334 -16.29 12.22 9.29
N LYS A 335 -15.60 11.83 8.22
CA LYS A 335 -16.02 10.74 7.35
C LYS A 335 -16.01 9.39 8.09
N LEU A 336 -15.00 9.12 8.91
CA LEU A 336 -14.97 7.90 9.71
C LEU A 336 -16.11 7.87 10.72
N LEU A 337 -16.40 8.97 11.42
CA LEU A 337 -17.57 9.06 12.30
C LEU A 337 -18.87 8.74 11.54
N HIS A 338 -19.02 9.24 10.33
CA HIS A 338 -20.19 8.96 9.49
C HIS A 338 -20.26 7.47 9.09
N ILE A 339 -19.16 6.86 8.67
CA ILE A 339 -19.09 5.43 8.30
C ILE A 339 -19.45 4.54 9.49
N HIS A 340 -18.98 4.91 10.70
CA HIS A 340 -19.29 4.21 11.94
C HIS A 340 -20.66 4.62 12.56
N GLN A 341 -21.49 5.39 11.82
CA GLN A 341 -22.82 5.83 12.26
C GLN A 341 -22.82 6.65 13.54
N MET A 342 -21.76 7.43 13.77
CA MET A 342 -21.52 8.22 14.97
C MET A 342 -21.77 9.74 14.72
N ASP A 343 -22.67 10.09 13.82
CA ASP A 343 -22.99 11.49 13.47
C ASP A 343 -23.50 12.31 14.65
N ASN A 344 -24.14 11.64 15.61
CA ASN A 344 -24.80 12.25 16.77
C ASN A 344 -23.84 12.67 17.91
N ILE A 345 -22.54 12.46 17.76
CA ILE A 345 -21.57 12.90 18.77
C ILE A 345 -21.64 14.43 18.93
N PRO A 346 -21.70 14.94 20.19
CA PRO A 346 -21.71 16.38 20.46
C PRO A 346 -20.53 17.12 19.81
N ARG A 347 -20.79 18.32 19.33
CA ARG A 347 -19.78 19.17 18.68
C ARG A 347 -18.55 19.38 19.57
N ASN A 348 -18.75 19.61 20.87
CA ASN A 348 -17.67 19.81 21.83
C ASN A 348 -16.74 18.59 21.94
N ASP A 349 -17.29 17.37 21.83
CA ASP A 349 -16.48 16.16 21.84
C ASP A 349 -15.72 16.00 20.52
N LYS A 350 -16.35 16.27 19.38
CA LYS A 350 -15.66 16.27 18.08
C LYS A 350 -14.47 17.26 18.07
N GLU A 351 -14.69 18.49 18.56
CA GLU A 351 -13.64 19.50 18.66
C GLU A 351 -12.53 19.11 19.65
N PHE A 352 -12.89 18.50 20.78
CA PHE A 352 -11.93 17.98 21.75
C PHE A 352 -11.00 16.95 21.14
N PHE A 353 -11.54 15.89 20.49
CA PHE A 353 -10.72 14.86 19.85
C PHE A 353 -9.89 15.44 18.70
N LEU A 354 -10.48 16.25 17.82
CA LEU A 354 -9.78 16.90 16.72
C LEU A 354 -8.58 17.74 17.20
N SER A 355 -8.68 18.38 18.35
CA SER A 355 -7.57 19.15 18.92
C SER A 355 -6.38 18.29 19.38
N LYS A 356 -6.56 16.96 19.46
CA LYS A 356 -5.57 15.97 19.92
C LYS A 356 -5.03 15.09 18.82
N LEU A 357 -5.65 15.13 17.63
CA LEU A 357 -5.24 14.34 16.49
C LEU A 357 -4.13 15.02 15.70
N GLY A 358 -3.09 14.24 15.39
CA GLY A 358 -2.11 14.57 14.36
C GLY A 358 -2.58 14.15 12.97
N GLY A 359 -1.70 14.27 11.99
CA GLY A 359 -1.96 13.92 10.58
C GLY A 359 -1.78 12.44 10.22
N ILE A 360 -1.75 11.54 11.21
CA ILE A 360 -1.54 10.10 10.98
C ILE A 360 -2.88 9.38 10.89
N PRO A 361 -3.26 8.82 9.73
CA PRO A 361 -4.55 8.15 9.53
C PRO A 361 -4.87 7.04 10.56
N SER A 362 -3.87 6.24 10.95
CA SER A 362 -4.10 5.17 11.94
C SER A 362 -4.39 5.70 13.34
N GLN A 363 -3.84 6.85 13.74
CA GLN A 363 -4.19 7.53 14.98
C GLN A 363 -5.65 7.99 14.96
N ILE A 364 -6.10 8.53 13.82
CA ILE A 364 -7.49 8.97 13.64
C ILE A 364 -8.45 7.77 13.72
N ASN A 365 -8.10 6.65 13.08
CA ASN A 365 -8.86 5.41 13.17
C ASN A 365 -8.94 4.89 14.62
N LEU A 366 -7.82 4.91 15.35
CA LEU A 366 -7.78 4.51 16.77
C LEU A 366 -8.74 5.38 17.59
N ALA A 367 -8.72 6.69 17.40
CA ALA A 367 -9.61 7.60 18.11
C ALA A 367 -11.09 7.28 17.84
N VAL A 368 -11.46 7.08 16.57
CA VAL A 368 -12.84 6.73 16.21
C VAL A 368 -13.24 5.38 16.80
N PHE A 369 -12.38 4.37 16.75
CA PHE A 369 -12.62 3.06 17.33
C PHE A 369 -12.83 3.11 18.87
N MET A 370 -12.01 3.89 19.57
CA MET A 370 -12.16 4.10 21.01
C MET A 370 -13.48 4.82 21.34
N MET A 371 -13.85 5.83 20.56
CA MET A 371 -15.10 6.58 20.71
C MET A 371 -16.32 5.70 20.42
N GLU A 372 -16.26 4.80 19.43
CA GLU A 372 -17.34 3.84 19.11
C GLU A 372 -17.55 2.86 20.25
N THR A 373 -16.47 2.43 20.91
CA THR A 373 -16.54 1.51 22.05
C THR A 373 -17.16 2.18 23.28
N ASP A 374 -16.62 3.31 23.68
CA ASP A 374 -17.11 4.14 24.80
C ASP A 374 -16.52 5.55 24.72
N LEU A 375 -17.36 6.52 24.39
CA LEU A 375 -16.95 7.94 24.27
C LEU A 375 -16.33 8.51 25.55
N MET A 376 -16.89 8.18 26.73
CA MET A 376 -16.39 8.69 28.02
C MET A 376 -15.05 8.05 28.37
N ASN A 377 -14.88 6.78 28.08
CA ASN A 377 -13.63 6.07 28.29
C ASN A 377 -12.54 6.54 27.32
N ALA A 378 -12.87 6.76 26.05
CA ALA A 378 -11.97 7.35 25.07
C ALA A 378 -11.45 8.73 25.51
N ARG A 379 -12.33 9.54 26.11
CA ARG A 379 -11.96 10.85 26.63
C ARG A 379 -11.05 10.77 27.87
N ARG A 380 -11.25 9.77 28.73
CA ARG A 380 -10.38 9.54 29.92
C ARG A 380 -9.00 9.04 29.50
N ASN A 381 -8.93 8.20 28.49
CA ASN A 381 -7.71 7.56 27.98
C ASN A 381 -7.17 8.31 26.73
N ILE A 382 -7.35 9.62 26.68
CA ILE A 382 -6.93 10.44 25.53
C ILE A 382 -5.42 10.35 25.25
N ASN A 383 -4.63 10.02 26.27
CA ASN A 383 -3.18 9.85 26.13
C ASN A 383 -2.82 8.71 25.18
N ASP A 384 -3.59 7.63 25.14
CA ASP A 384 -3.36 6.51 24.21
C ASP A 384 -3.42 6.98 22.74
N ILE A 385 -4.24 8.00 22.47
CA ILE A 385 -4.35 8.62 21.16
C ILE A 385 -3.20 9.61 20.94
N VAL A 386 -2.93 10.49 21.93
CA VAL A 386 -1.90 11.54 21.82
C VAL A 386 -0.49 10.92 21.70
N GLU A 387 -0.21 9.86 22.45
CA GLU A 387 1.08 9.18 22.52
C GLU A 387 1.26 8.10 21.43
N TYR A 388 0.30 7.97 20.50
CA TYR A 388 0.29 6.96 19.45
C TYR A 388 1.63 6.80 18.72
N SER A 389 2.31 7.91 18.46
CA SER A 389 3.56 7.95 17.70
C SER A 389 4.81 8.17 18.56
N ASP A 390 4.69 8.23 19.88
CA ASP A 390 5.78 8.60 20.78
C ASP A 390 6.98 7.66 20.70
N PHE A 391 6.74 6.36 20.52
CA PHE A 391 7.80 5.39 20.29
C PHE A 391 8.64 5.73 19.05
N TYR A 392 7.99 6.06 17.93
CA TYR A 392 8.68 6.42 16.68
C TYR A 392 9.41 7.75 16.82
N CYS A 393 8.78 8.75 17.47
CA CYS A 393 9.40 10.04 17.73
C CYS A 393 10.65 9.91 18.61
N SER A 394 10.59 9.14 19.69
CA SER A 394 11.74 8.92 20.57
C SER A 394 12.89 8.24 19.84
N THR A 395 12.60 7.21 19.02
CA THR A 395 13.62 6.51 18.23
C THR A 395 14.29 7.44 17.21
N LEU A 396 13.51 8.28 16.52
CA LEU A 396 14.04 9.31 15.61
C LEU A 396 14.93 10.31 16.32
N LEU A 397 14.50 10.79 17.49
CA LEU A 397 15.31 11.72 18.29
C LEU A 397 16.65 11.12 18.67
N GLU A 398 16.69 9.84 19.08
CA GLU A 398 17.95 9.17 19.39
C GLU A 398 18.87 9.08 18.17
N GLN A 399 18.34 8.84 16.98
CA GLN A 399 19.13 8.86 15.74
C GLN A 399 19.68 10.27 15.46
N VAL A 400 18.85 11.31 15.58
CA VAL A 400 19.25 12.71 15.32
C VAL A 400 20.29 13.21 16.32
N LYS A 401 20.26 12.72 17.57
CA LYS A 401 21.28 13.07 18.60
C LYS A 401 22.71 12.70 18.18
N SER A 402 22.90 11.80 17.25
CA SER A 402 24.22 11.48 16.70
C SER A 402 24.86 12.68 15.99
N ASN A 403 24.05 13.63 15.49
CA ASN A 403 24.48 14.91 14.97
C ASN A 403 23.94 16.03 15.86
N PRO A 404 24.77 16.59 16.78
CA PRO A 404 24.32 17.63 17.72
C PRO A 404 23.71 18.87 17.05
N LEU A 405 24.20 19.24 15.87
CA LEU A 405 23.68 20.39 15.15
C LEU A 405 22.29 20.12 14.57
N ALA A 406 22.08 18.95 13.96
CA ALA A 406 20.76 18.51 13.47
C ALA A 406 19.75 18.47 14.62
N TYR A 407 20.16 17.98 15.79
CA TYR A 407 19.31 17.96 16.98
C TYR A 407 18.87 19.37 17.40
N GLN A 408 19.79 20.36 17.43
CA GLN A 408 19.46 21.74 17.78
C GLN A 408 18.55 22.41 16.73
N ILE A 409 18.81 22.16 15.44
CA ILE A 409 17.94 22.65 14.35
C ILE A 409 16.53 22.08 14.52
N MET A 410 16.39 20.77 14.78
CA MET A 410 15.10 20.13 15.00
C MET A 410 14.34 20.74 16.19
N LEU A 411 15.01 21.01 17.32
CA LEU A 411 14.42 21.67 18.49
C LEU A 411 13.98 23.10 18.20
N LEU A 412 14.71 23.82 17.34
CA LEU A 412 14.32 25.16 16.90
C LEU A 412 13.06 25.08 16.02
N LEU A 413 13.03 24.18 15.05
CA LEU A 413 11.88 23.97 14.16
C LEU A 413 10.63 23.52 14.92
N ALA A 414 10.77 22.77 16.00
CA ALA A 414 9.62 22.34 16.82
C ALA A 414 8.89 23.49 17.52
N ARG A 415 9.58 24.60 17.76
CA ARG A 415 9.03 25.79 18.44
C ARG A 415 8.48 26.83 17.49
N ASN A 416 8.80 26.72 16.22
CA ASN A 416 8.45 27.67 15.19
C ASN A 416 7.71 26.96 14.09
N GLU A 417 6.52 27.39 13.75
CA GLU A 417 5.66 26.72 12.77
C GLU A 417 6.32 26.67 11.39
N ILE A 418 6.97 27.76 10.99
CA ILE A 418 7.68 27.89 9.71
C ILE A 418 8.93 28.76 9.94
N ILE A 419 10.06 28.39 9.36
CA ILE A 419 11.30 29.17 9.40
C ILE A 419 11.94 29.18 8.02
N SER A 420 12.54 30.32 7.64
CA SER A 420 13.33 30.38 6.40
C SER A 420 14.72 29.74 6.58
N LEU A 421 15.23 29.14 5.51
CA LEU A 421 16.58 28.57 5.48
C LEU A 421 17.64 29.63 5.80
N SER A 422 17.46 30.87 5.33
CA SER A 422 18.37 31.98 5.64
C SER A 422 18.47 32.31 7.13
N VAL A 423 17.36 32.18 7.89
CA VAL A 423 17.38 32.34 9.35
C VAL A 423 18.14 31.16 9.98
N LEU A 424 17.95 29.93 9.52
CA LEU A 424 18.70 28.77 10.02
C LEU A 424 20.21 28.96 9.82
N GLU A 425 20.65 29.40 8.63
CA GLU A 425 22.06 29.68 8.35
C GLU A 425 22.62 30.80 9.26
N LYS A 426 21.88 31.87 9.45
CA LYS A 426 22.27 32.96 10.37
C LYS A 426 22.39 32.48 11.80
N VAL A 427 21.54 31.55 12.28
CA VAL A 427 21.56 31.05 13.66
C VAL A 427 22.66 30.00 13.85
N PHE A 428 22.78 29.04 12.96
CA PHE A 428 23.65 27.86 13.11
C PHE A 428 24.99 28.00 12.38
N GLY A 429 25.12 28.95 11.46
CA GLY A 429 26.31 29.26 10.68
C GLY A 429 26.14 28.90 9.21
N GLU A 430 26.76 29.74 8.36
CA GLU A 430 26.84 29.52 6.91
C GLU A 430 27.97 28.52 6.64
N GLY A 431 27.63 27.24 6.44
CA GLY A 431 28.65 26.24 6.16
C GLY A 431 28.10 24.85 5.90
N THR A 432 28.97 23.95 5.48
CA THR A 432 28.64 22.57 5.15
C THR A 432 27.95 21.83 6.29
N GLY A 433 28.36 22.07 7.54
CA GLY A 433 27.78 21.43 8.72
C GLY A 433 26.28 21.68 8.92
N THR A 434 25.81 22.90 8.62
CA THR A 434 24.35 23.21 8.70
C THR A 434 23.59 22.49 7.59
N TRP A 435 24.12 22.46 6.40
CA TRP A 435 23.51 21.74 5.27
C TRP A 435 23.55 20.23 5.44
N ASP A 436 24.63 19.64 5.97
CA ASP A 436 24.72 18.23 6.31
C ASP A 436 23.68 17.85 7.37
N ALA A 437 23.49 18.71 8.38
CA ALA A 437 22.47 18.52 9.40
C ALA A 437 21.04 18.60 8.84
N LEU A 438 20.77 19.56 7.95
CA LEU A 438 19.49 19.69 7.26
C LEU A 438 19.26 18.50 6.33
N GLN A 439 20.29 18.03 5.62
CA GLN A 439 20.17 16.83 4.76
C GLN A 439 19.81 15.60 5.59
N MET A 440 20.45 15.39 6.75
CA MET A 440 20.10 14.31 7.66
C MET A 440 18.62 14.38 8.10
N LEU A 441 18.13 15.54 8.48
CA LEU A 441 16.73 15.72 8.86
C LEU A 441 15.77 15.48 7.68
N TYR A 442 16.17 15.88 6.49
CA TYR A 442 15.39 15.64 5.28
C TYR A 442 15.30 14.14 4.92
N ASP A 443 16.41 13.43 5.00
CA ASP A 443 16.50 12.00 4.72
C ASP A 443 15.65 11.17 5.71
N LEU A 444 15.62 11.61 6.97
CA LEU A 444 14.72 11.05 7.99
C LEU A 444 13.24 11.50 7.84
N SER A 445 12.93 12.28 6.80
CA SER A 445 11.57 12.81 6.56
C SER A 445 11.04 13.69 7.71
N LEU A 446 11.93 14.35 8.45
CA LEU A 446 11.57 15.14 9.63
C LEU A 446 11.08 16.54 9.31
N TYR A 447 11.46 17.12 8.16
CA TYR A 447 10.90 18.40 7.76
C TYR A 447 10.38 18.40 6.32
N ASN A 448 9.52 19.37 6.03
CA ASN A 448 8.97 19.65 4.70
C ASN A 448 9.27 21.10 4.32
N TYR A 449 9.38 21.37 3.03
CA TYR A 449 9.30 22.73 2.51
C TYR A 449 7.88 23.27 2.71
N ALA A 450 7.76 24.54 3.05
CA ALA A 450 6.51 25.22 3.33
C ALA A 450 6.22 26.28 2.26
N LEU A 451 4.94 26.67 2.12
CA LEU A 451 4.47 27.74 1.23
C LEU A 451 4.75 27.53 -0.28
N GLY A 452 5.06 26.30 -0.69
CA GLY A 452 5.39 26.01 -2.11
C GLY A 452 6.76 26.56 -2.56
N GLU A 453 7.55 27.14 -1.63
CA GLU A 453 8.87 27.68 -1.86
C GLU A 453 9.93 26.87 -1.13
N TYR A 454 11.09 26.67 -1.75
CA TYR A 454 12.20 25.91 -1.16
C TYR A 454 12.96 26.70 -0.06
N ASP A 455 12.58 27.95 0.18
CA ASP A 455 13.24 28.82 1.16
C ASP A 455 12.71 28.67 2.58
N TYR A 456 11.54 28.03 2.75
CA TYR A 456 10.90 27.86 4.05
C TYR A 456 10.74 26.40 4.40
N VAL A 457 10.99 26.09 5.67
CA VAL A 457 10.88 24.74 6.22
C VAL A 457 10.03 24.69 7.47
N LYS A 458 9.34 23.58 7.65
CA LYS A 458 8.60 23.26 8.87
C LYS A 458 8.89 21.83 9.31
N LEU A 459 8.98 21.63 10.62
CA LEU A 459 9.11 20.29 11.18
C LEU A 459 7.81 19.49 10.98
N ASN A 460 7.97 18.18 10.90
CA ASN A 460 6.85 17.24 10.93
C ASN A 460 5.99 17.52 12.19
N PRO A 461 4.65 17.72 12.06
CA PRO A 461 3.79 18.12 13.16
C PRO A 461 3.78 17.15 14.34
N THR A 462 3.82 15.82 14.07
CA THR A 462 3.85 14.78 15.11
C THR A 462 5.14 14.86 15.93
N VAL A 463 6.29 15.09 15.29
CA VAL A 463 7.58 15.26 15.97
C VAL A 463 7.61 16.57 16.77
N ALA A 464 7.09 17.65 16.20
CA ALA A 464 7.00 18.94 16.88
C ALA A 464 6.14 18.83 18.15
N ASP A 465 4.99 18.16 18.08
CA ASP A 465 4.12 17.92 19.23
C ASP A 465 4.83 17.11 20.32
N TYR A 466 5.49 16.01 19.93
CA TYR A 466 6.26 15.17 20.85
C TYR A 466 7.36 15.98 21.58
N ILE A 467 8.16 16.77 20.84
CA ILE A 467 9.22 17.59 21.40
C ILE A 467 8.66 18.60 22.40
N ASN A 468 7.54 19.26 22.06
CA ASN A 468 6.92 20.27 22.90
C ASN A 468 6.27 19.65 24.16
N ARG A 469 5.61 18.49 24.04
CA ARG A 469 5.06 17.75 25.20
C ARG A 469 6.17 17.24 26.12
N SER A 470 7.27 16.77 25.56
CA SER A 470 8.45 16.29 26.30
C SER A 470 9.29 17.44 26.89
N LYS A 471 8.93 18.71 26.62
CA LYS A 471 9.62 19.91 27.13
C LYS A 471 11.13 19.92 26.82
N LEU A 472 11.52 19.34 25.70
CA LEU A 472 12.92 19.34 25.24
C LEU A 472 13.33 20.77 24.88
N ALA A 473 14.49 21.20 25.36
CA ALA A 473 14.93 22.59 25.23
C ALA A 473 16.18 22.70 24.35
N MET A 474 16.15 23.67 23.45
CA MET A 474 17.32 24.09 22.68
C MET A 474 18.34 24.76 23.58
N ASP A 475 19.63 24.66 23.25
CA ASP A 475 20.70 25.36 23.95
C ASP A 475 20.50 26.85 23.96
N LYS A 476 20.80 27.48 25.12
CA LYS A 476 20.60 28.92 25.32
C LYS A 476 21.31 29.79 24.27
N GLN A 477 22.51 29.40 23.84
CA GLN A 477 23.27 30.10 22.81
C GLN A 477 22.49 30.27 21.50
N TYR A 478 21.83 29.22 21.00
CA TYR A 478 21.04 29.28 19.79
C TYR A 478 19.72 30.04 19.99
N SER A 479 19.10 29.91 21.16
CA SER A 479 17.91 30.71 21.51
C SER A 479 18.18 32.21 21.52
N LEU A 480 19.32 32.65 22.08
CA LEU A 480 19.73 34.04 22.07
C LEU A 480 20.02 34.54 20.67
N LYS A 481 20.80 33.75 19.88
CA LYS A 481 21.14 34.10 18.51
C LYS A 481 19.91 34.21 17.61
N LEU A 482 18.93 33.27 17.75
CA LEU A 482 17.64 33.38 17.07
C LEU A 482 16.94 34.71 17.42
N SER A 483 16.87 35.07 18.71
CA SER A 483 16.23 36.30 19.14
C SER A 483 16.90 37.55 18.55
N GLU A 484 18.23 37.55 18.42
CA GLU A 484 18.98 38.65 17.79
C GLU A 484 18.72 38.71 16.27
N VAL A 485 18.74 37.58 15.59
CA VAL A 485 18.46 37.51 14.13
C VAL A 485 17.04 37.98 13.83
N MET A 486 16.04 37.53 14.62
CA MET A 486 14.66 37.96 14.44
C MET A 486 14.44 39.44 14.74
N LYS A 487 15.07 39.99 15.79
CA LYS A 487 15.01 41.44 16.08
C LYS A 487 15.61 42.28 14.93
N LYS A 488 16.74 41.85 14.39
CA LYS A 488 17.39 42.54 13.28
C LYS A 488 16.52 42.50 12.01
N ALA A 489 15.96 41.34 11.64
CA ALA A 489 15.06 41.20 10.52
C ALA A 489 13.78 42.05 10.64
N LEU A 490 13.22 42.15 11.86
CA LEU A 490 12.06 43.01 12.12
C LEU A 490 12.42 44.51 12.02
N ALA A 491 13.61 44.95 12.47
CA ALA A 491 14.05 46.31 12.34
C ALA A 491 14.28 46.68 10.86
N GLU A 492 14.97 45.82 10.10
CA GLU A 492 15.19 46.01 8.67
C GLU A 492 13.87 46.06 7.86
N GLY A 493 12.89 45.18 8.17
CA GLY A 493 11.57 45.22 7.55
C GLY A 493 10.74 46.41 7.89
N LEU A 494 10.87 46.96 9.11
CA LEU A 494 10.22 48.21 9.52
C LEU A 494 10.83 49.43 8.81
N ASP A 495 12.16 49.45 8.64
CA ASP A 495 12.85 50.52 7.91
C ASP A 495 12.48 50.51 6.39
N GLU A 496 12.30 49.35 5.76
CA GLU A 496 11.80 49.25 4.38
C GLU A 496 10.36 49.76 4.24
N VAL A 497 9.46 49.40 5.17
CA VAL A 497 8.08 49.89 5.16
C VAL A 497 8.03 51.40 5.35
N LEU A 498 8.80 51.95 6.29
CA LEU A 498 8.90 53.38 6.51
C LEU A 498 9.52 54.13 5.33
N ALA A 499 10.51 53.55 4.65
CA ALA A 499 11.11 54.14 3.46
C ALA A 499 10.12 54.21 2.28
N ASN A 500 9.24 53.23 2.12
CA ASN A 500 8.20 53.22 1.09
C ASN A 500 7.05 54.20 1.39
N ASP A 501 6.72 54.46 2.65
CA ASP A 501 5.69 55.44 3.04
C ASP A 501 6.13 56.90 2.87
N TYR A 502 7.42 57.19 2.76
CA TYR A 502 7.96 58.56 2.56
C TYR A 502 8.37 58.83 1.10
N SER A 503 8.11 57.90 0.14
CA SER A 503 8.44 58.07 -1.27
C SER A 503 7.23 58.44 -2.16
N GLU A 504 6.08 58.77 -1.59
CA GLU A 504 4.95 59.47 -2.20
C GLU A 504 5.01 60.96 -1.77
#